data_b3886da2cbc4ca281e045685d1964013
#
_entry.id   b3886da2cbc4ca281e045685d1964013
#
_cell.length_a   1.000
_cell.length_b   1.000
_cell.length_c   1.000
_cell.angle_alpha   90.00
_cell.angle_beta   90.00
_cell.angle_gamma   90.00
#
_symmetry.space_group_name_H-M   'P 1'
#
loop_
_entity.id
_entity.type
_entity.pdbx_description
1 polymer ?
#
loop_
_entity_poly.entity_id
_entity_poly.type
_entity_poly.pdbx_seq_one_letter_code
_entity_poly.pdbx_strand_id
1 'polypeptide(L)'
;KLPTEQRPDAARQAAAAAEAARAWPAAVRWHAEAARLVPGAEREAELARAVELVDGELTLPQLKALEGELPPDSPVLPAVSLKTARIQLHLQDEAAALATAQKVAERWPTTPWGADARALADRLARRSQVRATTIGVAAPLSGKQKGWGEAILQGVSLALEGSALQLVVRDTKGEPEGAQAAMNELAADEGAIAALGGVVNAEAPRAAAAAQESGLPFISLARTENVTAAGPWVFRHMLTAEAQAKALAELTIARRGMRRFALLYPQVSYGQELAQAFWDEVDARGAEMRGAESYEFDRTTFAPIVKSLVGKLWLDERQDYAEAVKAVMKDEPDPYRRRKAIEKLRDRLPPVTDFDAVFIPDFARNVALVTPALAVEDVVTQTCDPREVERIKKTTGRDDLRPVQLLGANGWDDPALLERAGRYVECAIFVDGFFPASERPETKAFVTAFQAKYNHPPSILEASAYDAARLLRRALEGGAASREAVRDALATTRGFPGATGELSFDARREVQKPLFFLTVDKGAIRELTPQELAAPGAGGS
;
A
#
# COMPACT_ATOMS: atom_id res chain seq x y z
N LYS A 1 -0.15 -9.71 -63.08
CA LYS A 1 -1.25 -9.06 -62.33
C LYS A 1 -2.31 -10.12 -62.12
N LEU A 2 -2.66 -10.40 -60.88
CA LEU A 2 -3.69 -11.39 -60.51
C LEU A 2 -5.07 -10.88 -60.97
N PRO A 3 -6.02 -11.79 -61.37
CA PRO A 3 -7.42 -11.45 -61.59
C PRO A 3 -8.02 -10.82 -60.33
N THR A 4 -8.99 -9.92 -60.56
CA THR A 4 -9.57 -9.14 -59.44
C THR A 4 -10.19 -10.00 -58.36
N GLU A 5 -10.79 -11.16 -58.73
CA GLU A 5 -11.42 -12.13 -57.81
C GLU A 5 -10.43 -12.86 -56.89
N GLN A 6 -9.15 -13.00 -57.30
CA GLN A 6 -8.12 -13.68 -56.54
C GLN A 6 -7.25 -12.74 -55.66
N ARG A 7 -7.44 -11.44 -55.75
CA ARG A 7 -6.64 -10.44 -55.02
C ARG A 7 -6.89 -10.48 -53.49
N PRO A 8 -8.15 -10.66 -53.03
CA PRO A 8 -8.39 -10.73 -51.60
C PRO A 8 -7.65 -11.90 -50.92
N ASP A 9 -7.78 -13.11 -51.52
CA ASP A 9 -7.13 -14.31 -50.95
C ASP A 9 -5.61 -14.24 -51.00
N ALA A 10 -5.06 -13.66 -52.08
CA ALA A 10 -3.63 -13.44 -52.17
C ALA A 10 -3.12 -12.45 -51.11
N ALA A 11 -3.90 -11.39 -50.82
CA ALA A 11 -3.56 -10.45 -49.73
C ALA A 11 -3.59 -11.12 -48.36
N ARG A 12 -4.58 -11.95 -48.07
CA ARG A 12 -4.69 -12.73 -46.82
C ARG A 12 -3.54 -13.71 -46.65
N GLN A 13 -3.20 -14.45 -47.71
CA GLN A 13 -2.04 -15.38 -47.70
C GLN A 13 -0.74 -14.62 -47.43
N ALA A 14 -0.55 -13.46 -48.06
CA ALA A 14 0.61 -12.62 -47.83
C ALA A 14 0.64 -12.07 -46.39
N ALA A 15 -0.49 -11.70 -45.83
CA ALA A 15 -0.62 -11.28 -44.44
C ALA A 15 -0.23 -12.41 -43.47
N ALA A 16 -0.78 -13.61 -43.64
CA ALA A 16 -0.46 -14.77 -42.84
C ALA A 16 1.03 -15.15 -42.92
N ALA A 17 1.62 -15.11 -44.13
CA ALA A 17 3.04 -15.35 -44.31
C ALA A 17 3.92 -14.31 -43.61
N ALA A 18 3.51 -13.03 -43.65
CA ALA A 18 4.21 -11.93 -42.98
C ALA A 18 4.12 -12.07 -41.45
N GLU A 19 2.96 -12.45 -40.92
CA GLU A 19 2.79 -12.75 -39.48
C GLU A 19 3.69 -13.92 -39.04
N ALA A 20 3.68 -15.02 -39.78
CA ALA A 20 4.52 -16.18 -39.49
C ALA A 20 6.02 -15.84 -39.48
N ALA A 21 6.43 -14.89 -40.33
CA ALA A 21 7.78 -14.36 -40.41
C ALA A 21 8.05 -13.24 -39.38
N ARG A 22 7.08 -12.84 -38.56
CA ARG A 22 7.13 -11.68 -37.65
C ARG A 22 7.49 -10.36 -38.35
N ALA A 23 7.15 -10.26 -39.64
CA ALA A 23 7.35 -9.05 -40.44
C ALA A 23 6.12 -8.11 -40.25
N TRP A 24 5.94 -7.62 -39.02
CA TRP A 24 4.74 -6.93 -38.56
C TRP A 24 4.29 -5.76 -39.45
N PRO A 25 5.16 -4.84 -39.90
CA PRO A 25 4.74 -3.78 -40.81
C PRO A 25 4.17 -4.32 -42.13
N ALA A 26 4.76 -5.40 -42.66
CA ALA A 26 4.26 -6.03 -43.87
C ALA A 26 2.92 -6.73 -43.65
N ALA A 27 2.73 -7.39 -42.49
CA ALA A 27 1.48 -8.01 -42.10
C ALA A 27 0.33 -6.96 -42.06
N VAL A 28 0.56 -5.82 -41.38
CA VAL A 28 -0.40 -4.71 -41.31
C VAL A 28 -0.77 -4.19 -42.71
N ARG A 29 0.20 -4.02 -43.59
CA ARG A 29 -0.06 -3.60 -44.99
C ARG A 29 -0.94 -4.58 -45.74
N TRP A 30 -0.68 -5.88 -45.62
CA TRP A 30 -1.43 -6.88 -46.33
C TRP A 30 -2.85 -7.05 -45.76
N HIS A 31 -3.05 -6.97 -44.44
CA HIS A 31 -4.38 -6.92 -43.85
C HIS A 31 -5.15 -5.65 -44.25
N ALA A 32 -4.50 -4.50 -44.28
CA ALA A 32 -5.10 -3.26 -44.78
C ALA A 32 -5.51 -3.37 -46.26
N GLU A 33 -4.70 -4.03 -47.09
CA GLU A 33 -5.06 -4.24 -48.51
C GLU A 33 -6.20 -5.27 -48.66
N ALA A 34 -6.21 -6.35 -47.88
CA ALA A 34 -7.32 -7.28 -47.82
C ALA A 34 -8.61 -6.59 -47.42
N ALA A 35 -8.58 -5.74 -46.40
CA ALA A 35 -9.74 -4.95 -45.93
C ALA A 35 -10.28 -3.96 -47.01
N ARG A 36 -9.45 -3.51 -47.95
CA ARG A 36 -9.89 -2.68 -49.08
C ARG A 36 -10.60 -3.48 -50.15
N LEU A 37 -10.31 -4.78 -50.26
CA LEU A 37 -10.78 -5.62 -51.36
C LEU A 37 -12.05 -6.40 -51.02
N VAL A 38 -12.42 -6.49 -49.73
CA VAL A 38 -13.61 -7.23 -49.27
C VAL A 38 -14.60 -6.33 -48.57
N PRO A 39 -15.93 -6.62 -48.64
CA PRO A 39 -16.96 -5.86 -47.97
C PRO A 39 -17.40 -6.50 -46.63
N GLY A 40 -18.18 -5.75 -45.84
CA GLY A 40 -18.94 -6.25 -44.69
C GLY A 40 -18.05 -6.82 -43.56
N ALA A 41 -18.49 -7.90 -42.97
CA ALA A 41 -17.85 -8.52 -41.82
C ALA A 41 -16.40 -8.99 -42.08
N GLU A 42 -16.07 -9.39 -43.31
CA GLU A 42 -14.74 -9.75 -43.69
C GLU A 42 -13.76 -8.55 -43.66
N ARG A 43 -14.25 -7.40 -44.11
CA ARG A 43 -13.47 -6.14 -44.01
C ARG A 43 -13.20 -5.77 -42.55
N GLU A 44 -14.23 -5.91 -41.70
CA GLU A 44 -14.07 -5.59 -40.27
C GLU A 44 -13.09 -6.52 -39.59
N ALA A 45 -13.10 -7.81 -39.92
CA ALA A 45 -12.16 -8.79 -39.36
C ALA A 45 -10.71 -8.48 -39.76
N GLU A 46 -10.46 -8.18 -41.06
CA GLU A 46 -9.11 -7.83 -41.55
C GLU A 46 -8.61 -6.52 -40.92
N LEU A 47 -9.51 -5.53 -40.78
CA LEU A 47 -9.17 -4.26 -40.15
C LEU A 47 -8.88 -4.44 -38.66
N ALA A 48 -9.69 -5.23 -37.94
CA ALA A 48 -9.48 -5.52 -36.52
C ALA A 48 -8.11 -6.21 -36.31
N ARG A 49 -7.76 -7.17 -37.16
CA ARG A 49 -6.44 -7.84 -37.07
C ARG A 49 -5.28 -6.88 -37.35
N ALA A 50 -5.40 -6.03 -38.35
CA ALA A 50 -4.39 -5.00 -38.63
C ALA A 50 -4.19 -4.05 -37.43
N VAL A 51 -5.30 -3.63 -36.78
CA VAL A 51 -5.24 -2.74 -35.59
C VAL A 51 -4.61 -3.45 -34.41
N GLU A 52 -4.93 -4.70 -34.17
CA GLU A 52 -4.30 -5.52 -33.11
C GLU A 52 -2.78 -5.57 -33.25
N LEU A 53 -2.29 -5.79 -34.48
CA LEU A 53 -0.85 -5.78 -34.78
C LEU A 53 -0.23 -4.38 -34.60
N VAL A 54 -0.95 -3.31 -34.98
CA VAL A 54 -0.51 -1.92 -34.76
C VAL A 54 -0.37 -1.64 -33.27
N ASP A 55 -1.32 -2.11 -32.45
CA ASP A 55 -1.32 -1.81 -31.02
C ASP A 55 -0.33 -2.67 -30.21
N GLY A 56 -0.10 -3.92 -30.62
CA GLY A 56 0.71 -4.88 -29.88
C GLY A 56 2.18 -4.95 -30.33
N GLU A 57 2.45 -4.87 -31.65
CA GLU A 57 3.71 -5.36 -32.19
C GLU A 57 4.62 -4.27 -32.80
N LEU A 58 4.09 -3.09 -33.12
CA LEU A 58 4.83 -2.07 -33.85
C LEU A 58 5.54 -1.05 -32.93
N THR A 59 6.81 -0.81 -33.24
CA THR A 59 7.61 0.27 -32.63
C THR A 59 7.37 1.62 -33.33
N LEU A 60 7.72 2.73 -32.66
CA LEU A 60 7.56 4.08 -33.23
C LEU A 60 8.25 4.28 -34.59
N PRO A 61 9.50 3.83 -34.82
CA PRO A 61 10.12 3.91 -36.15
C PRO A 61 9.34 3.12 -37.20
N GLN A 62 8.82 1.93 -36.88
CA GLN A 62 8.02 1.12 -37.80
C GLN A 62 6.68 1.76 -38.14
N LEU A 63 6.01 2.38 -37.14
CA LEU A 63 4.77 3.13 -37.36
C LEU A 63 5.00 4.33 -38.30
N LYS A 64 6.05 5.12 -38.07
CA LYS A 64 6.41 6.26 -38.96
C LYS A 64 6.74 5.83 -40.39
N ALA A 65 7.46 4.71 -40.55
CA ALA A 65 7.72 4.15 -41.86
C ALA A 65 6.43 3.72 -42.56
N LEU A 66 5.57 3.01 -41.82
CA LEU A 66 4.29 2.50 -42.32
C LEU A 66 3.32 3.63 -42.71
N GLU A 67 3.28 4.75 -41.98
CA GLU A 67 2.53 5.96 -42.38
C GLU A 67 2.93 6.50 -43.74
N GLY A 68 4.22 6.43 -44.08
CA GLY A 68 4.72 6.86 -45.40
C GLY A 68 4.48 5.86 -46.54
N GLU A 69 4.32 4.58 -46.20
CA GLU A 69 4.14 3.49 -47.17
C GLU A 69 2.66 3.19 -47.49
N LEU A 70 1.76 3.45 -46.54
CA LEU A 70 0.33 3.17 -46.73
C LEU A 70 -0.32 4.20 -47.68
N PRO A 71 -1.25 3.73 -48.54
CA PRO A 71 -2.06 4.64 -49.34
C PRO A 71 -2.83 5.64 -48.48
N PRO A 72 -3.05 6.88 -48.95
CA PRO A 72 -3.75 7.93 -48.21
C PRO A 72 -5.19 7.56 -47.79
N ASP A 73 -5.81 6.62 -48.49
CA ASP A 73 -7.17 6.08 -48.25
C ASP A 73 -7.16 4.75 -47.48
N SER A 74 -6.02 4.34 -46.96
CA SER A 74 -5.91 3.09 -46.18
C SER A 74 -6.76 3.13 -44.93
N PRO A 75 -7.63 2.11 -44.70
CA PRO A 75 -8.53 2.11 -43.58
C PRO A 75 -7.82 1.96 -42.22
N VAL A 76 -6.57 1.50 -42.18
CA VAL A 76 -5.78 1.33 -40.97
C VAL A 76 -4.94 2.57 -40.63
N LEU A 77 -4.76 3.51 -41.56
CA LEU A 77 -3.93 4.68 -41.38
C LEU A 77 -4.33 5.55 -40.17
N PRO A 78 -5.63 5.76 -39.88
CA PRO A 78 -6.04 6.47 -38.66
C PRO A 78 -5.55 5.80 -37.37
N ALA A 79 -5.61 4.47 -37.29
CA ALA A 79 -5.12 3.72 -36.14
C ALA A 79 -3.60 3.83 -35.97
N VAL A 80 -2.84 3.70 -37.05
CA VAL A 80 -1.37 3.85 -37.06
C VAL A 80 -0.95 5.22 -36.55
N SER A 81 -1.60 6.28 -37.08
CA SER A 81 -1.28 7.65 -36.66
C SER A 81 -1.70 7.95 -35.23
N LEU A 82 -2.83 7.42 -34.75
CA LEU A 82 -3.24 7.56 -33.35
C LEU A 82 -2.28 6.81 -32.41
N LYS A 83 -1.82 5.61 -32.79
CA LYS A 83 -0.81 4.88 -32.00
C LYS A 83 0.50 5.66 -31.95
N THR A 84 0.93 6.28 -33.06
CA THR A 84 2.09 7.19 -33.10
C THR A 84 1.93 8.32 -32.06
N ALA A 85 0.78 8.99 -32.01
CA ALA A 85 0.52 10.04 -31.02
C ALA A 85 0.59 9.51 -29.56
N ARG A 86 0.03 8.33 -29.30
CA ARG A 86 0.06 7.69 -27.96
C ARG A 86 1.49 7.36 -27.53
N ILE A 87 2.33 6.85 -28.43
CA ILE A 87 3.75 6.56 -28.12
C ILE A 87 4.54 7.85 -27.91
N GLN A 88 4.33 8.90 -28.72
CA GLN A 88 4.95 10.21 -28.53
C GLN A 88 4.64 10.78 -27.14
N LEU A 89 3.38 10.66 -26.71
CA LEU A 89 2.98 11.05 -25.36
C LEU A 89 3.68 10.20 -24.26
N HIS A 90 3.78 8.90 -24.48
CA HIS A 90 4.50 8.01 -23.55
C HIS A 90 5.99 8.39 -23.42
N LEU A 91 6.59 8.83 -24.52
CA LEU A 91 7.96 9.35 -24.57
C LEU A 91 8.08 10.80 -24.07
N GLN A 92 7.00 11.38 -23.53
CA GLN A 92 6.92 12.75 -23.02
C GLN A 92 7.13 13.85 -24.08
N ASP A 93 6.97 13.53 -25.35
CA ASP A 93 6.95 14.50 -26.44
C ASP A 93 5.50 14.99 -26.67
N GLU A 94 5.01 15.80 -25.72
CA GLU A 94 3.63 16.29 -25.75
C GLU A 94 3.31 17.16 -26.96
N ALA A 95 4.28 17.96 -27.41
CA ALA A 95 4.10 18.82 -28.58
C ALA A 95 3.89 18.00 -29.86
N ALA A 96 4.70 16.96 -30.07
CA ALA A 96 4.52 16.05 -31.20
C ALA A 96 3.25 15.23 -31.09
N ALA A 97 2.92 14.75 -29.88
CA ALA A 97 1.70 14.00 -29.61
C ALA A 97 0.44 14.82 -29.91
N LEU A 98 0.39 16.09 -29.45
CA LEU A 98 -0.70 17.02 -29.72
C LEU A 98 -0.85 17.28 -31.24
N ALA A 99 0.26 17.63 -31.92
CA ALA A 99 0.23 17.89 -33.35
C ALA A 99 -0.23 16.67 -34.16
N THR A 100 0.22 15.47 -33.78
CA THR A 100 -0.20 14.22 -34.43
C THR A 100 -1.67 13.92 -34.18
N ALA A 101 -2.15 14.05 -32.94
CA ALA A 101 -3.55 13.80 -32.58
C ALA A 101 -4.50 14.80 -33.28
N GLN A 102 -4.13 16.09 -33.38
CA GLN A 102 -4.89 17.09 -34.12
C GLN A 102 -5.04 16.71 -35.59
N LYS A 103 -3.93 16.31 -36.24
CA LYS A 103 -3.97 15.85 -37.63
C LYS A 103 -4.88 14.66 -37.87
N VAL A 104 -4.88 13.67 -36.92
CA VAL A 104 -5.75 12.50 -37.01
C VAL A 104 -7.20 12.92 -36.86
N ALA A 105 -7.53 13.77 -35.88
CA ALA A 105 -8.88 14.25 -35.61
C ALA A 105 -9.46 15.08 -36.79
N GLU A 106 -8.62 15.88 -37.44
CA GLU A 106 -9.01 16.68 -38.61
C GLU A 106 -9.21 15.84 -39.86
N ARG A 107 -8.30 14.88 -40.10
CA ARG A 107 -8.31 14.11 -41.34
C ARG A 107 -9.35 13.00 -41.37
N TRP A 108 -9.66 12.40 -40.21
CA TRP A 108 -10.59 11.27 -40.12
C TRP A 108 -11.67 11.47 -39.04
N PRO A 109 -12.44 12.57 -39.05
CA PRO A 109 -13.32 12.99 -37.98
C PRO A 109 -14.49 12.01 -37.70
N THR A 110 -14.84 11.18 -38.67
CA THR A 110 -15.99 10.23 -38.59
C THR A 110 -15.57 8.82 -38.15
N THR A 111 -14.28 8.58 -37.96
CA THR A 111 -13.76 7.28 -37.51
C THR A 111 -13.66 7.23 -35.99
N PRO A 112 -13.73 6.01 -35.37
CA PRO A 112 -13.47 5.87 -33.94
C PRO A 112 -12.11 6.45 -33.51
N TRP A 113 -11.07 6.24 -34.32
CA TRP A 113 -9.73 6.77 -34.05
C TRP A 113 -9.66 8.30 -34.17
N GLY A 114 -10.47 8.91 -35.04
CA GLY A 114 -10.58 10.36 -35.11
C GLY A 114 -11.26 10.96 -33.88
N ALA A 115 -12.28 10.29 -33.34
CA ALA A 115 -12.92 10.68 -32.08
C ALA A 115 -11.95 10.56 -30.89
N ASP A 116 -11.23 9.44 -30.79
CA ASP A 116 -10.20 9.21 -29.78
C ASP A 116 -9.05 10.23 -29.89
N ALA A 117 -8.60 10.53 -31.12
CA ALA A 117 -7.56 11.51 -31.37
C ALA A 117 -8.00 12.92 -30.97
N ARG A 118 -9.27 13.28 -31.21
CA ARG A 118 -9.83 14.56 -30.76
C ARG A 118 -9.83 14.64 -29.24
N ALA A 119 -10.31 13.61 -28.55
CA ALA A 119 -10.28 13.56 -27.10
C ALA A 119 -8.85 13.68 -26.54
N LEU A 120 -7.87 13.04 -27.20
CA LEU A 120 -6.46 13.16 -26.84
C LEU A 120 -5.93 14.59 -27.07
N ALA A 121 -6.19 15.19 -28.24
CA ALA A 121 -5.78 16.54 -28.57
C ALA A 121 -6.39 17.59 -27.64
N ASP A 122 -7.69 17.49 -27.33
CA ASP A 122 -8.38 18.37 -26.39
C ASP A 122 -7.79 18.26 -24.99
N ARG A 123 -7.45 17.06 -24.54
CA ARG A 123 -6.80 16.82 -23.25
C ARG A 123 -5.40 17.44 -23.20
N LEU A 124 -4.58 17.26 -24.24
CA LEU A 124 -3.24 17.83 -24.31
C LEU A 124 -3.25 19.36 -24.43
N ALA A 125 -4.18 19.91 -25.21
CA ALA A 125 -4.35 21.36 -25.32
C ALA A 125 -4.75 22.00 -23.98
N ARG A 126 -5.59 21.32 -23.18
CA ARG A 126 -5.97 21.77 -21.82
C ARG A 126 -4.83 21.66 -20.81
N ARG A 127 -3.90 20.72 -20.98
CA ARG A 127 -2.67 20.64 -20.15
C ARG A 127 -1.83 21.92 -20.21
N SER A 128 -1.85 22.64 -21.30
CA SER A 128 -1.14 23.92 -21.44
C SER A 128 -1.73 25.07 -20.60
N GLN A 129 -2.90 24.86 -19.99
CA GLN A 129 -3.58 25.85 -19.13
C GLN A 129 -3.39 25.57 -17.63
N VAL A 130 -2.21 25.08 -17.23
CA VAL A 130 -1.91 24.82 -15.81
C VAL A 130 -1.98 26.12 -15.00
N ARG A 131 -2.79 26.10 -13.94
CA ARG A 131 -2.90 27.17 -12.96
C ARG A 131 -1.92 26.91 -11.82
N ALA A 132 -0.82 27.64 -11.80
CA ALA A 132 0.30 27.41 -10.88
C ALA A 132 -0.06 27.53 -9.38
N THR A 133 -1.21 28.06 -9.05
CA THR A 133 -1.69 28.21 -7.65
C THR A 133 -2.80 27.22 -7.28
N THR A 134 -3.22 26.33 -8.18
CA THR A 134 -4.37 25.44 -7.95
C THR A 134 -3.92 24.02 -7.57
N ILE A 135 -4.27 23.59 -6.36
CA ILE A 135 -4.08 22.21 -5.86
C ILE A 135 -5.41 21.46 -5.92
N GLY A 136 -5.40 20.27 -6.49
CA GLY A 136 -6.53 19.37 -6.56
C GLY A 136 -6.60 18.40 -5.38
N VAL A 137 -7.82 18.09 -4.94
CA VAL A 137 -8.09 16.99 -3.99
C VAL A 137 -9.12 16.05 -4.62
N ALA A 138 -8.74 14.78 -4.76
CA ALA A 138 -9.63 13.69 -5.16
C ALA A 138 -9.94 12.84 -3.92
N ALA A 139 -11.15 13.00 -3.36
CA ALA A 139 -11.52 12.36 -2.10
C ALA A 139 -12.98 11.89 -2.12
N PRO A 140 -13.35 10.82 -1.39
CA PRO A 140 -14.74 10.37 -1.28
C PRO A 140 -15.52 11.34 -0.39
N LEU A 141 -16.37 12.18 -1.01
CA LEU A 141 -17.22 13.15 -0.30
C LEU A 141 -18.65 12.65 -0.14
N SER A 142 -18.96 11.53 -0.77
CA SER A 142 -20.24 10.83 -0.67
C SER A 142 -20.03 9.34 -0.41
N GLY A 143 -21.11 8.61 -0.11
CA GLY A 143 -21.06 7.17 0.14
C GLY A 143 -20.48 6.79 1.52
N LYS A 144 -20.05 5.54 1.64
CA LYS A 144 -19.64 4.93 2.93
C LYS A 144 -18.34 5.53 3.50
N GLN A 145 -17.45 6.01 2.64
CA GLN A 145 -16.15 6.54 3.02
C GLN A 145 -16.14 8.08 3.14
N LYS A 146 -17.31 8.74 3.18
CA LYS A 146 -17.42 10.20 3.28
C LYS A 146 -16.57 10.78 4.42
N GLY A 147 -16.56 10.13 5.58
CA GLY A 147 -15.76 10.60 6.73
C GLY A 147 -14.25 10.66 6.44
N TRP A 148 -13.73 9.79 5.57
CA TRP A 148 -12.32 9.86 5.15
C TRP A 148 -12.06 11.06 4.24
N GLY A 149 -13.01 11.37 3.34
CA GLY A 149 -12.92 12.58 2.52
C GLY A 149 -12.94 13.86 3.36
N GLU A 150 -13.81 13.92 4.36
CA GLU A 150 -13.87 15.04 5.29
C GLU A 150 -12.57 15.20 6.07
N ALA A 151 -11.98 14.12 6.57
CA ALA A 151 -10.71 14.11 7.26
C ALA A 151 -9.57 14.66 6.37
N ILE A 152 -9.49 14.21 5.10
CA ILE A 152 -8.51 14.74 4.13
C ILE A 152 -8.69 16.24 3.96
N LEU A 153 -9.92 16.71 3.76
CA LEU A 153 -10.20 18.13 3.56
C LEU A 153 -9.83 18.98 4.78
N GLN A 154 -10.04 18.48 5.99
CA GLN A 154 -9.62 19.17 7.20
C GLN A 154 -8.10 19.35 7.27
N GLY A 155 -7.34 18.27 7.02
CA GLY A 155 -5.88 18.33 6.99
C GLY A 155 -5.35 19.27 5.91
N VAL A 156 -5.86 19.15 4.67
CA VAL A 156 -5.46 20.01 3.55
C VAL A 156 -5.81 21.49 3.81
N SER A 157 -7.02 21.76 4.28
CA SER A 157 -7.48 23.14 4.55
C SER A 157 -6.64 23.82 5.63
N LEU A 158 -6.21 23.07 6.66
CA LEU A 158 -5.31 23.59 7.67
C LEU A 158 -3.91 23.88 7.10
N ALA A 159 -3.38 22.99 6.24
CA ALA A 159 -2.07 23.15 5.63
C ALA A 159 -1.97 24.34 4.69
N LEU A 160 -3.06 24.67 4.00
CA LEU A 160 -3.12 25.77 3.01
C LEU A 160 -3.55 27.09 3.61
N GLU A 161 -3.89 27.14 4.90
CA GLU A 161 -4.32 28.36 5.57
C GLU A 161 -3.26 29.47 5.47
N GLY A 162 -3.68 30.68 5.13
CA GLY A 162 -2.79 31.83 4.95
C GLY A 162 -1.92 31.78 3.69
N SER A 163 -2.07 30.79 2.81
CA SER A 163 -1.40 30.75 1.50
C SER A 163 -2.26 31.39 0.41
N ALA A 164 -1.64 31.75 -0.71
CA ALA A 164 -2.33 32.19 -1.93
C ALA A 164 -2.83 31.02 -2.81
N LEU A 165 -2.69 29.78 -2.34
CA LEU A 165 -3.06 28.59 -3.08
C LEU A 165 -4.57 28.36 -3.07
N GLN A 166 -5.10 27.95 -4.21
CA GLN A 166 -6.50 27.62 -4.40
C GLN A 166 -6.70 26.10 -4.31
N LEU A 167 -7.71 25.70 -3.55
CA LEU A 167 -8.09 24.30 -3.40
C LEU A 167 -9.30 24.01 -4.28
N VAL A 168 -9.16 23.01 -5.16
CA VAL A 168 -10.26 22.46 -5.95
C VAL A 168 -10.48 21.01 -5.56
N VAL A 169 -11.73 20.66 -5.27
CA VAL A 169 -12.09 19.34 -4.74
C VAL A 169 -13.00 18.61 -5.71
N ARG A 170 -12.78 17.31 -5.90
CA ARG A 170 -13.62 16.41 -6.70
C ARG A 170 -13.98 15.17 -5.89
N ASP A 171 -15.27 14.81 -5.95
CA ASP A 171 -15.79 13.63 -5.27
C ASP A 171 -15.48 12.37 -6.06
N THR A 172 -14.72 11.45 -5.45
CA THR A 172 -14.40 10.14 -6.03
C THR A 172 -15.51 9.11 -5.77
N LYS A 173 -16.45 9.41 -4.88
CA LYS A 173 -17.48 8.50 -4.37
C LYS A 173 -16.91 7.23 -3.69
N GLY A 174 -15.59 7.13 -3.54
CA GLY A 174 -14.88 5.93 -3.09
C GLY A 174 -14.86 4.81 -4.13
N GLU A 175 -15.08 5.13 -5.40
CA GLU A 175 -15.19 4.19 -6.52
C GLU A 175 -14.06 4.41 -7.55
N PRO A 176 -13.54 3.32 -8.18
CA PRO A 176 -12.45 3.43 -9.15
C PRO A 176 -12.77 4.38 -10.33
N GLU A 177 -13.96 4.30 -10.89
CA GLU A 177 -14.41 5.15 -12.00
C GLU A 177 -14.58 6.61 -11.58
N GLY A 178 -15.10 6.83 -10.36
CA GLY A 178 -15.22 8.15 -9.76
C GLY A 178 -13.85 8.81 -9.55
N ALA A 179 -12.87 8.05 -9.07
CA ALA A 179 -11.50 8.53 -8.88
C ALA A 179 -10.82 8.87 -10.21
N GLN A 180 -10.99 8.05 -11.25
CA GLN A 180 -10.48 8.34 -12.58
C GLN A 180 -11.09 9.63 -13.15
N ALA A 181 -12.42 9.79 -13.03
CA ALA A 181 -13.11 10.99 -13.50
C ALA A 181 -12.63 12.23 -12.74
N ALA A 182 -12.56 12.16 -11.41
CA ALA A 182 -12.09 13.24 -10.55
C ALA A 182 -10.66 13.71 -10.93
N MET A 183 -9.74 12.77 -11.15
CA MET A 183 -8.37 13.09 -11.55
C MET A 183 -8.30 13.73 -12.94
N ASN A 184 -9.10 13.25 -13.89
CA ASN A 184 -9.17 13.83 -15.23
C ASN A 184 -9.73 15.27 -15.19
N GLU A 185 -10.79 15.52 -14.43
CA GLU A 185 -11.35 16.85 -14.23
C GLU A 185 -10.34 17.80 -13.58
N LEU A 186 -9.66 17.38 -12.52
CA LEU A 186 -8.63 18.16 -11.85
C LEU A 186 -7.49 18.53 -12.83
N ALA A 187 -7.07 17.58 -13.66
CA ALA A 187 -5.98 17.80 -14.60
C ALA A 187 -6.36 18.69 -15.78
N ALA A 188 -7.54 18.46 -16.38
CA ALA A 188 -7.94 19.06 -17.65
C ALA A 188 -8.81 20.31 -17.46
N ASP A 189 -9.87 20.21 -16.64
CA ASP A 189 -10.86 21.28 -16.56
C ASP A 189 -10.46 22.35 -15.53
N GLU A 190 -9.87 21.92 -14.42
CA GLU A 190 -9.41 22.82 -13.36
C GLU A 190 -7.97 23.30 -13.53
N GLY A 191 -7.21 22.64 -14.38
CA GLY A 191 -5.81 22.99 -14.61
C GLY A 191 -4.95 22.88 -13.35
N ALA A 192 -5.26 21.95 -12.45
CA ALA A 192 -4.50 21.78 -11.22
C ALA A 192 -3.02 21.48 -11.52
N ILE A 193 -2.13 22.13 -10.77
CA ILE A 193 -0.68 21.94 -10.91
C ILE A 193 -0.23 20.65 -10.23
N ALA A 194 -0.92 20.23 -9.17
CA ALA A 194 -0.71 19.00 -8.44
C ALA A 194 -2.02 18.54 -7.78
N ALA A 195 -2.08 17.29 -7.40
CA ALA A 195 -3.23 16.74 -6.67
C ALA A 195 -2.79 15.81 -5.52
N LEU A 196 -3.70 15.60 -4.58
CA LEU A 196 -3.57 14.60 -3.52
C LEU A 196 -4.91 13.91 -3.25
N GLY A 197 -4.88 12.74 -2.62
CA GLY A 197 -6.09 11.98 -2.29
C GLY A 197 -6.00 10.50 -2.63
N GLY A 198 -7.08 9.91 -3.20
CA GLY A 198 -7.12 8.50 -3.56
C GLY A 198 -6.91 7.61 -2.35
N VAL A 199 -7.67 7.86 -1.27
CA VAL A 199 -7.48 7.21 0.04
C VAL A 199 -8.05 5.80 0.11
N VAL A 200 -9.08 5.51 -0.70
CA VAL A 200 -9.70 4.18 -0.73
C VAL A 200 -8.85 3.22 -1.55
N ASN A 201 -8.51 2.08 -0.97
CA ASN A 201 -7.61 1.11 -1.62
C ASN A 201 -8.10 0.69 -3.02
N ALA A 202 -9.41 0.53 -3.21
CA ALA A 202 -10.01 0.14 -4.49
C ALA A 202 -9.90 1.24 -5.56
N GLU A 203 -9.92 2.52 -5.18
CA GLU A 203 -9.86 3.66 -6.11
C GLU A 203 -8.43 4.08 -6.48
N ALA A 204 -7.48 3.85 -5.57
CA ALA A 204 -6.12 4.36 -5.69
C ALA A 204 -5.38 3.98 -6.99
N PRO A 205 -5.46 2.74 -7.50
CA PRO A 205 -4.82 2.37 -8.76
C PRO A 205 -5.37 3.16 -9.97
N ARG A 206 -6.68 3.44 -10.00
CA ARG A 206 -7.30 4.22 -11.08
C ARG A 206 -6.96 5.69 -10.99
N ALA A 207 -6.96 6.26 -9.76
CA ALA A 207 -6.48 7.62 -9.54
C ALA A 207 -5.02 7.80 -9.98
N ALA A 208 -4.16 6.85 -9.61
CA ALA A 208 -2.74 6.86 -9.97
C ALA A 208 -2.51 6.75 -11.49
N ALA A 209 -3.23 5.85 -12.17
CA ALA A 209 -3.16 5.72 -13.62
C ALA A 209 -3.59 7.02 -14.33
N ALA A 210 -4.71 7.62 -13.92
CA ALA A 210 -5.20 8.88 -14.48
C ALA A 210 -4.23 10.04 -14.22
N ALA A 211 -3.61 10.11 -13.03
CA ALA A 211 -2.56 11.08 -12.72
C ALA A 211 -1.34 10.92 -13.64
N GLN A 212 -0.87 9.69 -13.82
CA GLN A 212 0.25 9.36 -14.70
C GLN A 212 -0.05 9.72 -16.15
N GLU A 213 -1.22 9.34 -16.67
CA GLU A 213 -1.65 9.66 -18.04
C GLU A 213 -1.78 11.17 -18.26
N SER A 214 -2.22 11.89 -17.23
CA SER A 214 -2.41 13.34 -17.29
C SER A 214 -1.14 14.14 -17.00
N GLY A 215 -0.03 13.50 -16.59
CA GLY A 215 1.16 14.21 -16.14
C GLY A 215 0.86 15.15 -14.96
N LEU A 216 -0.02 14.72 -14.06
CA LEU A 216 -0.39 15.47 -12.86
C LEU A 216 0.36 14.89 -11.66
N PRO A 217 1.28 15.64 -11.01
CA PRO A 217 1.90 15.19 -9.77
C PRO A 217 0.82 14.85 -8.74
N PHE A 218 0.84 13.63 -8.26
CA PHE A 218 -0.20 13.10 -7.38
C PHE A 218 0.41 12.45 -6.14
N ILE A 219 -0.03 12.87 -4.95
CA ILE A 219 0.31 12.22 -3.69
C ILE A 219 -0.88 11.37 -3.25
N SER A 220 -0.76 10.06 -3.41
CA SER A 220 -1.76 9.10 -2.93
C SER A 220 -1.69 8.93 -1.42
N LEU A 221 -2.86 8.91 -0.79
CA LEU A 221 -3.05 8.64 0.63
C LEU A 221 -3.58 7.22 0.90
N ALA A 222 -3.49 6.32 -0.09
CA ALA A 222 -3.91 4.93 0.06
C ALA A 222 -2.84 4.06 0.70
N ARG A 223 -3.28 3.02 1.38
CA ARG A 223 -2.41 1.97 1.93
C ARG A 223 -2.03 0.92 0.89
N THR A 224 -2.76 0.83 -0.22
CA THR A 224 -2.55 -0.13 -1.31
C THR A 224 -1.10 -0.11 -1.79
N GLU A 225 -0.51 -1.28 -1.88
CA GLU A 225 0.84 -1.46 -2.42
C GLU A 225 0.91 -1.14 -3.92
N ASN A 226 2.11 -0.85 -4.39
CA ASN A 226 2.43 -0.62 -5.80
C ASN A 226 1.68 0.53 -6.49
N VAL A 227 1.02 1.42 -5.76
CA VAL A 227 0.36 2.61 -6.36
C VAL A 227 1.35 3.46 -7.15
N THR A 228 2.58 3.60 -6.64
CA THR A 228 3.67 4.36 -7.29
C THR A 228 4.23 3.69 -8.55
N ALA A 229 3.95 2.38 -8.76
CA ALA A 229 4.32 1.68 -9.99
C ALA A 229 3.60 2.21 -11.23
N ALA A 230 2.51 2.98 -11.07
CA ALA A 230 1.82 3.65 -12.17
C ALA A 230 2.76 4.60 -12.96
N GLY A 231 3.77 5.20 -12.32
CA GLY A 231 4.80 5.97 -13.00
C GLY A 231 5.35 7.16 -12.21
N PRO A 232 6.24 7.96 -12.83
CA PRO A 232 7.01 8.99 -12.14
C PRO A 232 6.18 10.17 -11.58
N TRP A 233 4.93 10.30 -11.96
CA TRP A 233 4.04 11.36 -11.49
C TRP A 233 3.32 11.02 -10.18
N VAL A 234 3.44 9.76 -9.70
CA VAL A 234 2.71 9.25 -8.55
C VAL A 234 3.66 9.04 -7.36
N PHE A 235 3.30 9.64 -6.25
CA PHE A 235 3.95 9.53 -4.93
C PHE A 235 2.96 8.92 -3.95
N ARG A 236 3.45 8.29 -2.89
CA ARG A 236 2.58 7.79 -1.81
C ARG A 236 3.04 8.31 -0.45
N HIS A 237 2.10 8.86 0.30
CA HIS A 237 2.30 9.30 1.67
C HIS A 237 1.29 8.64 2.60
N MET A 238 1.56 7.39 2.99
CA MET A 238 0.74 6.65 3.94
C MET A 238 1.59 5.62 4.70
N LEU A 239 1.11 5.21 5.88
CA LEU A 239 1.71 4.14 6.65
C LEU A 239 1.45 2.79 5.97
N THR A 240 2.52 2.03 5.68
CA THR A 240 2.45 0.72 5.03
C THR A 240 2.77 -0.41 6.00
N ALA A 241 2.38 -1.64 5.65
CA ALA A 241 2.76 -2.83 6.40
C ALA A 241 4.30 -3.02 6.39
N GLU A 242 4.93 -2.82 5.24
CA GLU A 242 6.38 -2.89 5.07
C GLU A 242 7.13 -1.92 6.00
N ALA A 243 6.68 -0.65 6.08
CA ALA A 243 7.31 0.34 6.94
C ALA A 243 7.20 -0.02 8.44
N GLN A 244 6.05 -0.54 8.86
CA GLN A 244 5.82 -0.97 10.24
C GLN A 244 6.67 -2.19 10.60
N ALA A 245 6.65 -3.21 9.74
CA ALA A 245 7.44 -4.43 9.92
C ALA A 245 8.95 -4.13 10.00
N LYS A 246 9.43 -3.31 9.07
CA LYS A 246 10.84 -2.88 9.04
C LYS A 246 11.25 -2.12 10.30
N ALA A 247 10.41 -1.20 10.77
CA ALA A 247 10.69 -0.44 12.00
C ALA A 247 10.73 -1.36 13.23
N LEU A 248 9.75 -2.27 13.37
CA LEU A 248 9.74 -3.25 14.46
C LEU A 248 10.94 -4.19 14.42
N ALA A 249 11.28 -4.73 13.25
CA ALA A 249 12.42 -5.61 13.07
C ALA A 249 13.76 -4.89 13.37
N GLU A 250 13.91 -3.64 12.95
CA GLU A 250 15.07 -2.81 13.27
C GLU A 250 15.23 -2.65 14.79
N LEU A 251 14.16 -2.33 15.50
CA LEU A 251 14.20 -2.17 16.96
C LEU A 251 14.46 -3.51 17.66
N THR A 252 13.72 -4.55 17.29
CA THR A 252 13.72 -5.82 18.06
C THR A 252 14.90 -6.70 17.72
N ILE A 253 15.26 -6.82 16.45
CA ILE A 253 16.35 -7.69 15.99
C ILE A 253 17.69 -6.96 16.04
N ALA A 254 17.79 -5.79 15.37
CA ALA A 254 19.08 -5.12 15.22
C ALA A 254 19.54 -4.42 16.51
N ARG A 255 18.62 -3.77 17.24
CA ARG A 255 19.01 -3.03 18.46
C ARG A 255 18.87 -3.85 19.73
N ARG A 256 17.79 -4.65 19.88
CA ARG A 256 17.54 -5.45 21.08
C ARG A 256 18.06 -6.87 21.02
N GLY A 257 18.55 -7.34 19.88
CA GLY A 257 19.17 -8.66 19.73
C GLY A 257 18.21 -9.84 19.82
N MET A 258 16.88 -9.62 19.70
CA MET A 258 15.89 -10.70 19.68
C MET A 258 16.08 -11.55 18.41
N ARG A 259 15.92 -12.87 18.53
CA ARG A 259 16.19 -13.80 17.43
C ARG A 259 15.06 -14.74 17.10
N ARG A 260 14.09 -14.90 18.01
CA ARG A 260 13.03 -15.89 17.86
C ARG A 260 11.69 -15.20 18.05
N PHE A 261 10.81 -15.37 17.07
CA PHE A 261 9.53 -14.66 17.02
C PHE A 261 8.38 -15.65 16.86
N ALA A 262 7.22 -15.23 17.30
CA ALA A 262 5.95 -15.89 17.02
C ALA A 262 4.93 -14.89 16.48
N LEU A 263 3.92 -15.38 15.74
CA LEU A 263 2.85 -14.60 15.13
C LEU A 263 1.48 -15.10 15.58
N LEU A 264 0.59 -14.15 15.89
CA LEU A 264 -0.85 -14.40 16.07
C LEU A 264 -1.59 -13.35 15.22
N TYR A 265 -2.23 -13.75 14.12
CA TYR A 265 -2.79 -12.77 13.18
C TYR A 265 -4.17 -13.13 12.64
N PRO A 266 -5.04 -12.12 12.40
CA PRO A 266 -6.35 -12.34 11.80
C PRO A 266 -6.25 -12.65 10.31
N GLN A 267 -7.17 -13.48 9.81
CA GLN A 267 -7.29 -13.85 8.39
C GLN A 267 -7.99 -12.76 7.55
N VAL A 268 -7.55 -11.50 7.71
CA VAL A 268 -7.97 -10.36 6.89
C VAL A 268 -6.75 -9.66 6.32
N SER A 269 -6.90 -8.92 5.22
CA SER A 269 -5.78 -8.29 4.51
C SER A 269 -4.83 -7.55 5.44
N TYR A 270 -5.34 -6.76 6.38
CA TYR A 270 -4.53 -6.00 7.33
C TYR A 270 -3.57 -6.89 8.14
N GLY A 271 -4.09 -7.97 8.74
CA GLY A 271 -3.28 -8.88 9.54
C GLY A 271 -2.31 -9.70 8.68
N GLN A 272 -2.77 -10.17 7.52
CA GLN A 272 -1.96 -10.98 6.60
C GLN A 272 -0.79 -10.19 6.00
N GLU A 273 -1.04 -8.96 5.53
CA GLU A 273 -0.01 -8.07 4.99
C GLU A 273 1.08 -7.75 6.02
N LEU A 274 0.68 -7.41 7.24
CA LEU A 274 1.61 -7.13 8.34
C LEU A 274 2.38 -8.37 8.80
N ALA A 275 1.70 -9.52 8.90
CA ALA A 275 2.33 -10.79 9.28
C ALA A 275 3.38 -11.21 8.24
N GLN A 276 3.02 -11.14 6.95
CA GLN A 276 3.95 -11.45 5.86
C GLN A 276 5.14 -10.50 5.85
N ALA A 277 4.89 -9.20 5.91
CA ALA A 277 5.95 -8.20 5.89
C ALA A 277 6.92 -8.37 7.09
N PHE A 278 6.38 -8.70 8.28
CA PHE A 278 7.23 -8.93 9.45
C PHE A 278 8.02 -10.23 9.36
N TRP A 279 7.42 -11.30 8.80
CA TRP A 279 8.11 -12.56 8.56
C TRP A 279 9.29 -12.36 7.59
N ASP A 280 9.06 -11.68 6.49
CA ASP A 280 10.10 -11.37 5.51
C ASP A 280 11.28 -10.58 6.13
N GLU A 281 10.98 -9.63 7.03
CA GLU A 281 11.98 -8.87 7.75
C GLU A 281 12.77 -9.73 8.78
N VAL A 282 12.08 -10.69 9.45
CA VAL A 282 12.70 -11.65 10.36
C VAL A 282 13.69 -12.54 9.60
N ASP A 283 13.27 -13.12 8.48
CA ASP A 283 14.11 -13.98 7.64
C ASP A 283 15.28 -13.21 7.02
N ALA A 284 15.03 -12.00 6.49
CA ALA A 284 16.07 -11.15 5.90
C ALA A 284 17.18 -10.77 6.88
N ARG A 285 16.87 -10.74 8.19
CA ARG A 285 17.85 -10.44 9.26
C ARG A 285 18.44 -11.67 9.94
N GLY A 286 18.14 -12.87 9.44
CA GLY A 286 18.64 -14.14 9.99
C GLY A 286 18.12 -14.43 11.40
N ALA A 287 16.91 -13.98 11.72
CA ALA A 287 16.16 -14.38 12.89
C ALA A 287 15.17 -15.52 12.51
N GLU A 288 14.47 -16.09 13.48
CA GLU A 288 13.67 -17.29 13.27
C GLU A 288 12.21 -17.06 13.64
N MET A 289 11.28 -17.50 12.80
CA MET A 289 9.87 -17.61 13.13
C MET A 289 9.62 -18.99 13.77
N ARG A 290 9.30 -19.02 15.06
CA ARG A 290 9.11 -20.25 15.85
C ARG A 290 7.69 -20.78 15.84
N GLY A 291 6.72 -19.92 15.61
CA GLY A 291 5.31 -20.30 15.52
C GLY A 291 4.49 -19.22 14.85
N ALA A 292 3.48 -19.62 14.11
CA ALA A 292 2.55 -18.71 13.46
C ALA A 292 1.15 -19.33 13.46
N GLU A 293 0.20 -18.64 14.06
CA GLU A 293 -1.19 -19.06 14.10
C GLU A 293 -2.10 -17.96 13.57
N SER A 294 -2.98 -18.31 12.68
CA SER A 294 -3.98 -17.40 12.15
C SER A 294 -5.37 -17.69 12.73
N TYR A 295 -6.24 -16.68 12.72
CA TYR A 295 -7.60 -16.81 13.22
C TYR A 295 -8.60 -15.97 12.43
N GLU A 296 -9.87 -16.35 12.47
CA GLU A 296 -10.97 -15.60 11.90
C GLU A 296 -11.16 -14.26 12.63
N PHE A 297 -11.37 -13.18 11.91
CA PHE A 297 -11.41 -11.82 12.45
C PHE A 297 -12.52 -11.56 13.49
N ASP A 298 -13.65 -12.24 13.37
CA ASP A 298 -14.80 -12.15 14.27
C ASP A 298 -14.75 -13.12 15.45
N ARG A 299 -13.64 -13.84 15.62
CA ARG A 299 -13.44 -14.81 16.70
C ARG A 299 -13.46 -14.12 18.06
N THR A 300 -14.14 -14.77 19.02
CA THR A 300 -14.26 -14.28 20.40
C THR A 300 -13.52 -15.14 21.43
N THR A 301 -13.03 -16.33 21.04
CA THR A 301 -12.37 -17.29 21.93
C THR A 301 -11.02 -17.66 21.37
N PHE A 302 -9.93 -17.29 22.04
CA PHE A 302 -8.55 -17.44 21.57
C PHE A 302 -7.78 -18.58 22.26
N ALA A 303 -8.30 -19.19 23.31
CA ALA A 303 -7.61 -20.27 24.02
C ALA A 303 -7.13 -21.43 23.11
N PRO A 304 -7.91 -21.94 22.14
CA PRO A 304 -7.41 -22.99 21.24
C PRO A 304 -6.21 -22.55 20.39
N ILE A 305 -6.23 -21.32 19.90
CA ILE A 305 -5.15 -20.76 19.06
C ILE A 305 -3.87 -20.57 19.88
N VAL A 306 -4.00 -20.03 21.09
CA VAL A 306 -2.87 -19.89 22.01
C VAL A 306 -2.32 -21.25 22.42
N LYS A 307 -3.18 -22.23 22.71
CA LYS A 307 -2.74 -23.62 23.00
C LYS A 307 -1.97 -24.23 21.84
N SER A 308 -2.39 -23.97 20.59
CA SER A 308 -1.65 -24.41 19.40
C SER A 308 -0.26 -23.77 19.39
N LEU A 309 -0.18 -22.44 19.49
CA LEU A 309 1.07 -21.70 19.46
C LEU A 309 2.09 -22.17 20.51
N VAL A 310 1.63 -22.47 21.72
CA VAL A 310 2.50 -22.88 22.85
C VAL A 310 2.62 -24.38 23.03
N GLY A 311 2.23 -25.18 22.03
CA GLY A 311 2.37 -26.63 22.02
C GLY A 311 1.51 -27.38 23.03
N LYS A 312 0.46 -26.76 23.59
CA LYS A 312 -0.49 -27.42 24.54
C LYS A 312 -1.62 -28.15 23.80
N LEU A 313 -1.78 -27.97 22.51
CA LEU A 313 -2.78 -28.68 21.71
C LEU A 313 -2.27 -30.05 21.22
N TRP A 314 -0.98 -30.12 20.84
CA TRP A 314 -0.33 -31.28 20.23
C TRP A 314 0.60 -31.98 21.22
N LEU A 315 0.06 -32.38 22.38
CA LEU A 315 0.86 -32.92 23.49
C LEU A 315 1.60 -34.22 23.13
N ASP A 316 1.01 -35.05 22.28
CA ASP A 316 1.61 -36.34 21.88
C ASP A 316 2.91 -36.17 21.07
N GLU A 317 3.15 -34.98 20.49
CA GLU A 317 4.37 -34.61 19.78
C GLU A 317 5.45 -34.04 20.71
N ARG A 318 5.13 -33.76 21.96
CA ARG A 318 6.06 -33.17 22.93
C ARG A 318 6.89 -34.25 23.65
N GLN A 319 8.21 -34.10 23.60
CA GLN A 319 9.14 -35.00 24.24
C GLN A 319 8.98 -34.96 25.78
N ASP A 320 8.83 -33.78 26.38
CA ASP A 320 8.64 -33.62 27.83
C ASP A 320 7.34 -34.27 28.35
N TYR A 321 6.25 -34.19 27.52
CA TYR A 321 5.03 -34.93 27.83
C TYR A 321 5.24 -36.43 27.78
N ALA A 322 5.88 -36.93 26.74
CA ALA A 322 6.18 -38.34 26.58
C ALA A 322 7.05 -38.89 27.75
N GLU A 323 8.02 -38.10 28.18
CA GLU A 323 8.87 -38.45 29.36
C GLU A 323 8.07 -38.43 30.66
N ALA A 324 7.22 -37.40 30.90
CA ALA A 324 6.37 -37.33 32.05
C ALA A 324 5.34 -38.47 32.13
N VAL A 325 4.76 -38.84 30.97
CA VAL A 325 3.85 -40.03 30.88
C VAL A 325 4.61 -41.31 31.22
N LYS A 326 5.82 -41.51 30.71
CA LYS A 326 6.66 -42.68 31.04
C LYS A 326 6.98 -42.73 32.52
N ALA A 327 7.26 -41.60 33.17
CA ALA A 327 7.49 -41.55 34.63
C ALA A 327 6.25 -41.96 35.40
N VAL A 328 5.06 -41.40 35.06
CA VAL A 328 3.79 -41.79 35.69
C VAL A 328 3.50 -43.29 35.50
N MET A 329 3.75 -43.81 34.29
CA MET A 329 3.53 -45.25 34.01
C MET A 329 4.44 -46.18 34.82
N LYS A 330 5.64 -45.70 35.17
CA LYS A 330 6.60 -46.43 35.99
C LYS A 330 6.26 -46.36 37.49
N ASP A 331 5.85 -45.19 37.98
CA ASP A 331 5.74 -44.90 39.40
C ASP A 331 4.34 -45.20 39.97
N GLU A 332 3.28 -45.20 39.14
CA GLU A 332 1.91 -45.46 39.58
C GLU A 332 1.40 -46.83 39.05
N PRO A 333 1.32 -47.85 39.89
CA PRO A 333 0.88 -49.18 39.45
C PRO A 333 -0.64 -49.29 39.23
N ASP A 334 -1.45 -48.49 39.92
CA ASP A 334 -2.91 -48.53 39.80
C ASP A 334 -3.40 -47.90 38.47
N PRO A 335 -4.15 -48.64 37.62
CA PRO A 335 -4.57 -48.14 36.30
C PRO A 335 -5.50 -46.92 36.38
N TYR A 336 -6.34 -46.80 37.41
CA TYR A 336 -7.25 -45.68 37.57
C TYR A 336 -6.49 -44.42 37.99
N ARG A 337 -5.62 -44.54 38.99
CA ARG A 337 -4.76 -43.43 39.46
C ARG A 337 -3.80 -42.99 38.38
N ARG A 338 -3.23 -43.92 37.60
CA ARG A 338 -2.38 -43.65 36.45
C ARG A 338 -3.09 -42.78 35.42
N ARG A 339 -4.33 -43.17 35.02
CA ARG A 339 -5.11 -42.36 34.07
C ARG A 339 -5.35 -40.97 34.60
N LYS A 340 -5.78 -40.83 35.87
CA LYS A 340 -5.96 -39.51 36.48
C LYS A 340 -4.68 -38.69 36.61
N ALA A 341 -3.53 -39.33 36.84
CA ALA A 341 -2.25 -38.66 36.90
C ALA A 341 -1.85 -38.12 35.51
N ILE A 342 -2.08 -38.92 34.45
CA ILE A 342 -1.82 -38.50 33.07
C ILE A 342 -2.77 -37.36 32.63
N GLU A 343 -4.06 -37.42 33.01
CA GLU A 343 -4.99 -36.30 32.76
C GLU A 343 -4.49 -35.02 33.43
N LYS A 344 -4.02 -35.06 34.65
CA LYS A 344 -3.46 -33.91 35.37
C LYS A 344 -2.15 -33.40 34.77
N LEU A 345 -1.36 -34.23 34.08
CA LEU A 345 -0.16 -33.76 33.37
C LEU A 345 -0.51 -32.76 32.27
N ARG A 346 -1.61 -32.98 31.56
CA ARG A 346 -2.09 -32.09 30.50
C ARG A 346 -2.28 -30.66 31.00
N ASP A 347 -2.83 -30.50 32.20
CA ASP A 347 -3.11 -29.19 32.80
C ASP A 347 -1.87 -28.56 33.47
N ARG A 348 -0.82 -29.34 33.73
CA ARG A 348 0.37 -28.92 34.46
C ARG A 348 1.58 -28.64 33.57
N LEU A 349 1.54 -29.08 32.31
CA LEU A 349 2.65 -28.83 31.40
C LEU A 349 2.81 -27.36 31.13
N PRO A 350 4.05 -26.84 31.22
CA PRO A 350 4.33 -25.46 30.91
C PRO A 350 4.14 -25.21 29.42
N PRO A 351 3.81 -23.97 29.00
CA PRO A 351 3.80 -23.60 27.60
C PRO A 351 5.22 -23.68 27.02
N VAL A 352 5.32 -24.07 25.77
CA VAL A 352 6.57 -23.92 25.00
C VAL A 352 6.66 -22.47 24.55
N THR A 353 7.56 -21.71 25.17
CA THR A 353 7.79 -20.29 24.88
C THR A 353 9.25 -20.09 24.46
N ASP A 354 9.66 -20.78 23.36
CA ASP A 354 11.01 -20.69 22.83
C ASP A 354 11.16 -19.51 21.84
N PHE A 355 10.38 -18.46 22.03
CA PHE A 355 10.41 -17.20 21.28
C PHE A 355 10.60 -16.01 22.22
N ASP A 356 11.30 -15.00 21.74
CA ASP A 356 11.62 -13.78 22.49
C ASP A 356 10.46 -12.78 22.44
N ALA A 357 9.68 -12.80 21.35
CA ALA A 357 8.54 -11.92 21.15
C ALA A 357 7.40 -12.57 20.37
N VAL A 358 6.17 -12.08 20.60
CA VAL A 358 4.97 -12.41 19.83
C VAL A 358 4.47 -11.14 19.14
N PHE A 359 4.36 -11.16 17.81
CA PHE A 359 3.77 -10.10 17.03
C PHE A 359 2.29 -10.38 16.79
N ILE A 360 1.43 -9.43 17.13
CA ILE A 360 -0.03 -9.52 17.01
C ILE A 360 -0.53 -8.36 16.15
N PRO A 361 -0.47 -8.46 14.82
CA PRO A 361 -0.94 -7.43 13.89
C PRO A 361 -2.47 -7.42 13.79
N ASP A 362 -3.14 -6.92 14.82
CA ASP A 362 -4.59 -6.83 14.87
C ASP A 362 -5.02 -5.50 15.52
N PHE A 363 -6.31 -5.24 15.53
CA PHE A 363 -6.90 -4.07 16.16
C PHE A 363 -7.11 -4.29 17.65
N ALA A 364 -7.13 -3.20 18.42
CA ALA A 364 -7.27 -3.16 19.87
C ALA A 364 -8.37 -4.08 20.42
N ARG A 365 -9.51 -4.19 19.71
CA ARG A 365 -10.63 -5.07 20.09
C ARG A 365 -10.22 -6.53 20.24
N ASN A 366 -9.52 -7.08 19.25
CA ASN A 366 -9.12 -8.49 19.25
C ASN A 366 -7.89 -8.70 20.14
N VAL A 367 -6.94 -7.77 20.12
CA VAL A 367 -5.77 -7.78 20.99
C VAL A 367 -6.18 -7.91 22.47
N ALA A 368 -7.22 -7.19 22.87
CA ALA A 368 -7.79 -7.26 24.21
C ALA A 368 -8.40 -8.62 24.59
N LEU A 369 -8.64 -9.49 23.62
CA LEU A 369 -9.08 -10.87 23.85
C LEU A 369 -7.92 -11.87 23.77
N VAL A 370 -6.96 -11.63 22.88
CA VAL A 370 -5.78 -12.48 22.67
C VAL A 370 -4.83 -12.41 23.87
N THR A 371 -4.54 -11.20 24.36
CA THR A 371 -3.50 -11.03 25.41
C THR A 371 -3.88 -11.66 26.77
N PRO A 372 -5.13 -11.60 27.26
CA PRO A 372 -5.52 -12.40 28.43
C PRO A 372 -5.48 -13.91 28.17
N ALA A 373 -5.78 -14.36 26.94
CA ALA A 373 -5.70 -15.78 26.59
C ALA A 373 -4.27 -16.31 26.65
N LEU A 374 -3.26 -15.50 26.30
CA LEU A 374 -1.85 -15.83 26.52
C LEU A 374 -1.55 -16.05 28.00
N ALA A 375 -2.02 -15.16 28.87
CA ALA A 375 -1.84 -15.28 30.32
C ALA A 375 -2.54 -16.50 30.92
N VAL A 376 -3.72 -16.87 30.42
CA VAL A 376 -4.45 -18.09 30.84
C VAL A 376 -3.66 -19.36 30.53
N GLU A 377 -2.89 -19.35 29.45
CA GLU A 377 -2.02 -20.46 29.03
C GLU A 377 -0.60 -20.37 29.61
N ASP A 378 -0.41 -19.59 30.69
CA ASP A 378 0.84 -19.40 31.44
C ASP A 378 1.98 -18.77 30.62
N VAL A 379 1.66 -18.05 29.53
CA VAL A 379 2.64 -17.22 28.83
C VAL A 379 2.87 -15.94 29.61
N VAL A 380 4.05 -15.79 30.19
CA VAL A 380 4.42 -14.58 30.92
C VAL A 380 4.92 -13.54 29.94
N THR A 381 4.24 -12.40 29.88
CA THR A 381 4.64 -11.29 29.03
C THR A 381 5.60 -10.34 29.75
N GLN A 382 6.39 -9.60 28.99
CA GLN A 382 7.29 -8.58 29.52
C GLN A 382 6.52 -7.54 30.33
N THR A 383 7.05 -7.16 31.48
CA THR A 383 6.49 -6.12 32.34
C THR A 383 7.47 -4.94 32.45
N CYS A 384 6.94 -3.74 32.76
CA CYS A 384 7.76 -2.55 32.99
C CYS A 384 8.45 -2.54 34.37
N ASP A 385 8.02 -3.39 35.31
CA ASP A 385 8.67 -3.56 36.60
C ASP A 385 9.43 -4.91 36.65
N PRO A 386 10.78 -4.88 36.59
CA PRO A 386 11.59 -6.10 36.68
C PRO A 386 11.33 -6.96 37.94
N ARG A 387 10.88 -6.32 39.04
CA ARG A 387 10.55 -7.03 40.28
C ARG A 387 9.35 -7.95 40.13
N GLU A 388 8.44 -7.62 39.21
CA GLU A 388 7.27 -8.46 38.97
C GLU A 388 7.67 -9.77 38.32
N VAL A 389 8.58 -9.78 37.38
CA VAL A 389 9.14 -11.00 36.77
C VAL A 389 9.79 -11.88 37.83
N GLU A 390 10.63 -11.29 38.69
CA GLU A 390 11.26 -12.04 39.78
C GLU A 390 10.24 -12.58 40.79
N ARG A 391 9.16 -11.87 41.07
CA ARG A 391 8.07 -12.34 41.91
C ARG A 391 7.36 -13.53 41.27
N ILE A 392 7.10 -13.49 39.96
CA ILE A 392 6.46 -14.59 39.21
C ILE A 392 7.39 -15.81 39.23
N LYS A 393 8.69 -15.68 38.98
CA LYS A 393 9.65 -16.79 39.09
C LYS A 393 9.60 -17.46 40.47
N LYS A 394 9.68 -16.66 41.53
CA LYS A 394 9.60 -17.18 42.89
C LYS A 394 8.26 -17.89 43.22
N THR A 395 7.15 -17.32 42.75
CA THR A 395 5.82 -17.88 43.03
C THR A 395 5.55 -19.17 42.24
N THR A 396 6.06 -19.25 41.00
CA THR A 396 5.89 -20.40 40.10
C THR A 396 6.95 -21.47 40.27
N GLY A 397 8.08 -21.16 40.95
CA GLY A 397 9.27 -22.02 41.02
C GLY A 397 9.97 -22.25 39.71
N ARG A 398 9.78 -21.33 38.74
CA ARG A 398 10.34 -21.42 37.39
C ARG A 398 11.46 -20.38 37.21
N ASP A 399 12.67 -20.78 37.57
CA ASP A 399 13.86 -19.93 37.40
C ASP A 399 14.24 -19.73 35.92
N ASP A 400 13.82 -20.66 35.05
CA ASP A 400 14.01 -20.64 33.60
C ASP A 400 13.06 -19.73 32.84
N LEU A 401 12.10 -19.13 33.54
CA LEU A 401 11.05 -18.32 32.93
C LEU A 401 11.62 -17.10 32.24
N ARG A 402 11.34 -17.00 30.92
CA ARG A 402 11.68 -15.86 30.08
C ARG A 402 10.41 -15.12 29.69
N PRO A 403 10.30 -13.83 30.06
CA PRO A 403 9.17 -13.03 29.63
C PRO A 403 9.17 -12.80 28.14
N VAL A 404 8.00 -12.92 27.50
CA VAL A 404 7.79 -12.71 26.07
C VAL A 404 7.41 -11.27 25.80
N GLN A 405 8.11 -10.60 24.89
CA GLN A 405 7.76 -9.24 24.46
C GLN A 405 6.53 -9.27 23.54
N LEU A 406 5.49 -8.53 23.90
CA LEU A 406 4.38 -8.28 22.98
C LEU A 406 4.74 -7.19 21.97
N LEU A 407 4.48 -7.48 20.70
CA LEU A 407 4.67 -6.55 19.61
C LEU A 407 3.34 -6.28 18.91
N GLY A 408 3.09 -5.03 18.56
CA GLY A 408 1.88 -4.59 17.87
C GLY A 408 2.18 -3.69 16.66
N ALA A 409 1.16 -3.46 15.86
CA ALA A 409 1.14 -2.51 14.77
C ALA A 409 0.23 -1.32 15.14
N ASN A 410 0.02 -0.41 14.20
CA ASN A 410 -0.79 0.81 14.42
C ASN A 410 -2.23 0.56 14.89
N GLY A 411 -2.79 -0.63 14.66
CA GLY A 411 -4.09 -1.02 15.20
C GLY A 411 -4.17 -1.11 16.74
N TRP A 412 -3.01 -1.00 17.42
CA TRP A 412 -2.93 -0.95 18.88
C TRP A 412 -3.03 0.47 19.45
N ASP A 413 -2.79 1.50 18.64
CA ASP A 413 -2.92 2.90 19.08
C ASP A 413 -4.38 3.34 19.11
N ASP A 414 -5.11 2.74 20.04
CA ASP A 414 -6.53 3.01 20.30
C ASP A 414 -6.76 2.98 21.83
N PRO A 415 -7.36 4.03 22.42
CA PRO A 415 -7.71 4.05 23.84
C PRO A 415 -8.50 2.85 24.33
N ALA A 416 -9.30 2.21 23.46
CA ALA A 416 -10.04 0.98 23.77
C ALA A 416 -9.12 -0.19 24.13
N LEU A 417 -7.84 -0.17 23.74
CA LEU A 417 -6.86 -1.17 24.15
C LEU A 417 -6.68 -1.14 25.67
N LEU A 418 -6.51 0.04 26.24
CA LEU A 418 -6.29 0.22 27.68
C LEU A 418 -7.49 -0.18 28.50
N GLU A 419 -8.69 0.19 28.04
CA GLU A 419 -9.95 -0.11 28.74
C GLU A 419 -10.22 -1.62 28.83
N ARG A 420 -9.83 -2.36 27.80
CA ARG A 420 -10.20 -3.79 27.66
C ARG A 420 -9.08 -4.77 28.00
N ALA A 421 -7.85 -4.47 27.57
CA ALA A 421 -6.71 -5.34 27.82
C ALA A 421 -6.01 -5.03 29.16
N GLY A 422 -6.05 -3.79 29.61
CA GLY A 422 -5.48 -3.37 30.90
C GLY A 422 -4.02 -3.83 31.07
N ARG A 423 -3.75 -4.50 32.19
CA ARG A 423 -2.40 -4.99 32.54
C ARG A 423 -1.76 -5.98 31.55
N TYR A 424 -2.56 -6.63 30.69
CA TYR A 424 -2.06 -7.67 29.79
C TYR A 424 -1.27 -7.11 28.60
N VAL A 425 -1.29 -5.79 28.40
CA VAL A 425 -0.53 -5.09 27.35
C VAL A 425 0.52 -4.14 27.92
N GLU A 426 0.71 -4.12 29.25
CA GLU A 426 1.78 -3.34 29.87
C GLU A 426 3.13 -3.71 29.26
N CYS A 427 3.97 -2.72 28.99
CA CYS A 427 5.27 -2.86 28.34
C CYS A 427 5.25 -3.50 26.93
N ALA A 428 4.10 -3.64 26.31
CA ALA A 428 4.05 -3.97 24.89
C ALA A 428 4.75 -2.88 24.06
N ILE A 429 5.28 -3.26 22.91
CA ILE A 429 5.89 -2.34 21.96
C ILE A 429 5.10 -2.40 20.67
N PHE A 430 4.67 -1.25 20.18
CA PHE A 430 3.98 -1.15 18.90
C PHE A 430 4.37 0.13 18.16
N VAL A 431 4.03 0.19 16.88
CA VAL A 431 4.43 1.32 16.04
C VAL A 431 3.23 1.98 15.40
N ASP A 432 3.29 3.30 15.24
CA ASP A 432 2.33 4.03 14.41
C ASP A 432 3.05 5.08 13.55
N GLY A 433 2.38 5.52 12.50
CA GLY A 433 2.80 6.60 11.62
C GLY A 433 2.48 7.99 12.14
N PHE A 434 1.68 8.10 13.20
CA PHE A 434 1.28 9.35 13.84
C PHE A 434 0.80 9.06 15.28
N PHE A 435 1.22 9.90 16.21
CA PHE A 435 0.78 9.81 17.61
C PHE A 435 0.40 11.20 18.13
N PRO A 436 -0.91 11.47 18.36
CA PRO A 436 -1.38 12.83 18.73
C PRO A 436 -0.79 13.37 20.03
N ALA A 437 -0.43 12.50 20.97
CA ALA A 437 0.15 12.90 22.25
C ALA A 437 1.69 13.01 22.21
N SER A 438 2.31 12.97 21.03
CA SER A 438 3.76 13.13 20.88
C SER A 438 4.20 14.56 21.21
N GLU A 439 5.35 14.65 21.89
CA GLU A 439 6.01 15.91 22.19
C GLU A 439 6.94 16.42 21.06
N ARG A 440 6.98 15.73 19.91
CA ARG A 440 7.73 16.19 18.73
C ARG A 440 7.16 17.55 18.29
N PRO A 441 8.01 18.57 18.05
CA PRO A 441 7.55 19.95 17.84
C PRO A 441 6.51 20.11 16.73
N GLU A 442 6.75 19.48 15.57
CA GLU A 442 5.86 19.57 14.42
C GLU A 442 4.53 18.86 14.66
N THR A 443 4.56 17.69 15.30
CA THR A 443 3.35 16.93 15.67
C THR A 443 2.51 17.74 16.65
N LYS A 444 3.13 18.26 17.70
CA LYS A 444 2.47 19.07 18.72
C LYS A 444 1.86 20.36 18.16
N ALA A 445 2.60 21.06 17.30
CA ALA A 445 2.11 22.26 16.63
C ALA A 445 0.89 21.96 15.75
N PHE A 446 0.94 20.88 14.95
CA PHE A 446 -0.18 20.44 14.13
C PHE A 446 -1.40 20.07 14.98
N VAL A 447 -1.23 19.22 16.00
CA VAL A 447 -2.33 18.80 16.87
C VAL A 447 -2.99 19.99 17.55
N THR A 448 -2.20 20.93 18.07
CA THR A 448 -2.71 22.15 18.72
C THR A 448 -3.53 22.99 17.75
N ALA A 449 -3.02 23.25 16.55
CA ALA A 449 -3.72 24.04 15.53
C ALA A 449 -4.99 23.33 15.04
N PHE A 450 -4.92 22.02 14.84
CA PHE A 450 -6.06 21.21 14.38
C PHE A 450 -7.18 21.19 15.42
N GLN A 451 -6.88 20.91 16.69
CA GLN A 451 -7.86 20.91 17.78
C GLN A 451 -8.49 22.27 17.98
N ALA A 452 -7.71 23.35 17.89
CA ALA A 452 -8.24 24.72 17.99
C ALA A 452 -9.25 25.03 16.88
N LYS A 453 -9.08 24.47 15.69
CA LYS A 453 -9.94 24.72 14.53
C LYS A 453 -11.15 23.81 14.45
N TYR A 454 -10.97 22.50 14.72
CA TYR A 454 -11.98 21.46 14.47
C TYR A 454 -12.60 20.87 15.74
N ASN A 455 -12.08 21.21 16.92
CA ASN A 455 -12.59 20.79 18.23
C ASN A 455 -12.64 19.26 18.46
N HIS A 456 -11.72 18.52 17.79
CA HIS A 456 -11.47 17.10 18.03
C HIS A 456 -10.00 16.78 17.74
N PRO A 457 -9.42 15.69 18.30
CA PRO A 457 -8.06 15.28 17.99
C PRO A 457 -7.96 14.78 16.54
N PRO A 458 -6.85 15.07 15.84
CA PRO A 458 -6.62 14.54 14.50
C PRO A 458 -6.22 13.05 14.54
N SER A 459 -6.55 12.33 13.48
CA SER A 459 -6.05 10.98 13.19
C SER A 459 -4.84 11.00 12.24
N ILE A 460 -4.29 9.84 11.94
CA ILE A 460 -3.22 9.68 10.95
C ILE A 460 -3.63 10.18 9.56
N LEU A 461 -4.92 10.13 9.23
CA LEU A 461 -5.40 10.53 7.92
C LEU A 461 -5.36 12.05 7.74
N GLU A 462 -5.84 12.81 8.71
CA GLU A 462 -5.73 14.27 8.71
C GLU A 462 -4.26 14.71 8.74
N ALA A 463 -3.43 14.06 9.57
CA ALA A 463 -2.00 14.36 9.64
C ALA A 463 -1.27 14.08 8.33
N SER A 464 -1.57 12.96 7.65
CA SER A 464 -0.97 12.63 6.35
C SER A 464 -1.44 13.59 5.25
N ALA A 465 -2.71 13.95 5.23
CA ALA A 465 -3.25 14.93 4.29
C ALA A 465 -2.65 16.32 4.49
N TYR A 466 -2.47 16.72 5.75
CA TYR A 466 -1.79 17.97 6.13
C TYR A 466 -0.35 17.98 5.62
N ASP A 467 0.42 16.93 5.86
CA ASP A 467 1.81 16.84 5.42
C ASP A 467 1.91 16.82 3.88
N ALA A 468 1.04 16.06 3.20
CA ALA A 468 0.99 16.02 1.73
C ALA A 468 0.73 17.41 1.14
N ALA A 469 -0.23 18.14 1.69
CA ALA A 469 -0.54 19.50 1.25
C ALA A 469 0.61 20.49 1.54
N ARG A 470 1.29 20.36 2.69
CA ARG A 470 2.48 21.18 3.01
C ARG A 470 3.66 20.89 2.08
N LEU A 471 3.84 19.64 1.67
CA LEU A 471 4.86 19.27 0.67
C LEU A 471 4.58 19.97 -0.67
N LEU A 472 3.33 19.94 -1.15
CA LEU A 472 2.92 20.65 -2.36
C LEU A 472 3.07 22.17 -2.19
N ARG A 473 2.61 22.73 -1.08
CA ARG A 473 2.77 24.14 -0.75
C ARG A 473 4.24 24.57 -0.79
N ARG A 474 5.13 23.82 -0.13
CA ARG A 474 6.58 24.10 -0.15
C ARG A 474 7.15 24.09 -1.55
N ALA A 475 6.77 23.13 -2.41
CA ALA A 475 7.23 23.06 -3.78
C ALA A 475 6.81 24.31 -4.57
N LEU A 476 5.56 24.74 -4.44
CA LEU A 476 5.00 25.90 -5.14
C LEU A 476 5.56 27.23 -4.61
N GLU A 477 5.64 27.42 -3.32
CA GLU A 477 6.27 28.60 -2.70
C GLU A 477 7.78 28.66 -2.98
N GLY A 478 8.40 27.49 -3.22
CA GLY A 478 9.79 27.36 -3.68
C GLY A 478 10.01 27.67 -5.16
N GLY A 479 8.96 28.06 -5.90
CA GLY A 479 9.04 28.49 -7.29
C GLY A 479 8.74 27.42 -8.34
N ALA A 480 8.22 26.26 -7.96
CA ALA A 480 7.79 25.24 -8.92
C ALA A 480 6.53 25.73 -9.66
N ALA A 481 6.66 26.20 -10.89
CA ALA A 481 5.59 26.80 -11.69
C ALA A 481 5.03 25.86 -12.77
N SER A 482 5.54 24.64 -12.90
CA SER A 482 5.02 23.61 -13.82
C SER A 482 4.81 22.28 -13.08
N ARG A 483 4.05 21.38 -13.69
CA ARG A 483 3.83 20.02 -13.14
C ARG A 483 5.13 19.25 -13.02
N GLU A 484 6.04 19.37 -13.99
CA GLU A 484 7.37 18.74 -13.97
C GLU A 484 8.18 19.27 -12.79
N ALA A 485 8.19 20.58 -12.57
CA ALA A 485 8.93 21.19 -11.46
C ALA A 485 8.38 20.73 -10.10
N VAL A 486 7.06 20.58 -9.96
CA VAL A 486 6.46 20.02 -8.73
C VAL A 486 6.84 18.56 -8.54
N ARG A 487 6.75 17.74 -9.59
CA ARG A 487 7.18 16.32 -9.55
C ARG A 487 8.63 16.21 -9.09
N ASP A 488 9.53 16.98 -9.68
CA ASP A 488 10.95 16.94 -9.39
C ASP A 488 11.27 17.46 -7.98
N ALA A 489 10.56 18.48 -7.51
CA ALA A 489 10.64 18.97 -6.15
C ALA A 489 10.21 17.90 -5.13
N LEU A 490 9.13 17.16 -5.43
CA LEU A 490 8.69 16.04 -4.59
C LEU A 490 9.73 14.91 -4.60
N ALA A 491 10.22 14.49 -5.77
CA ALA A 491 11.20 13.40 -5.90
C ALA A 491 12.52 13.68 -5.16
N THR A 492 12.90 14.95 -5.07
CA THR A 492 14.11 15.39 -4.37
C THR A 492 13.89 15.76 -2.90
N THR A 493 12.66 15.63 -2.39
CA THR A 493 12.35 15.95 -0.98
C THR A 493 13.14 15.05 -0.03
N ARG A 494 13.89 15.68 0.87
CA ARG A 494 14.62 15.03 1.97
C ARG A 494 14.43 15.85 3.24
N GLY A 495 14.23 15.17 4.36
CA GLY A 495 14.21 15.78 5.69
C GLY A 495 13.11 16.84 5.87
N PHE A 496 11.94 16.68 5.24
CA PHE A 496 10.84 17.64 5.39
C PHE A 496 10.18 17.48 6.78
N PRO A 497 10.08 18.55 7.59
CA PRO A 497 9.50 18.49 8.92
C PRO A 497 7.98 18.38 8.85
N GLY A 498 7.46 17.17 8.91
CA GLY A 498 6.03 16.85 8.88
C GLY A 498 5.44 16.59 10.26
N ALA A 499 4.13 16.71 10.39
CA ALA A 499 3.38 16.31 11.58
C ALA A 499 3.49 14.80 11.87
N THR A 500 3.66 14.00 10.82
CA THR A 500 3.85 12.55 10.90
C THR A 500 5.32 12.12 11.00
N GLY A 501 6.26 13.06 11.20
CA GLY A 501 7.69 12.83 11.27
C GLY A 501 8.47 13.52 10.15
N GLU A 502 9.79 13.33 10.12
CA GLU A 502 10.67 13.87 9.08
C GLU A 502 10.52 13.06 7.78
N LEU A 503 9.99 13.69 6.74
CA LEU A 503 9.58 13.02 5.50
C LEU A 503 10.67 13.10 4.42
N SER A 504 10.89 11.99 3.73
CA SER A 504 11.69 11.90 2.51
C SER A 504 10.99 10.96 1.53
N PHE A 505 11.15 11.15 0.22
CA PHE A 505 10.72 10.16 -0.76
C PHE A 505 11.91 9.33 -1.23
N ASP A 506 11.73 8.02 -1.33
CA ASP A 506 12.72 7.10 -1.88
C ASP A 506 12.69 7.08 -3.43
N ALA A 507 13.52 6.24 -4.05
CA ALA A 507 13.57 6.08 -5.51
C ALA A 507 12.26 5.50 -6.10
N ARG A 508 11.47 4.80 -5.28
CA ARG A 508 10.13 4.30 -5.65
C ARG A 508 9.03 5.35 -5.42
N ARG A 509 9.38 6.54 -4.92
CA ARG A 509 8.46 7.63 -4.55
C ARG A 509 7.52 7.25 -3.38
N GLU A 510 7.97 6.31 -2.56
CA GLU A 510 7.35 5.96 -1.29
C GLU A 510 7.89 6.87 -0.19
N VAL A 511 7.01 7.31 0.71
CA VAL A 511 7.43 8.10 1.86
C VAL A 511 8.31 7.26 2.81
N GLN A 512 9.43 7.82 3.19
CA GLN A 512 10.30 7.32 4.24
C GLN A 512 10.26 8.30 5.41
N LYS A 513 9.94 7.80 6.59
CA LYS A 513 9.88 8.59 7.82
C LYS A 513 10.12 7.71 9.05
N PRO A 514 10.71 8.24 10.13
CA PRO A 514 10.78 7.53 11.39
C PRO A 514 9.38 7.40 12.00
N LEU A 515 8.98 6.17 12.33
CA LEU A 515 7.72 5.90 12.98
C LEU A 515 7.76 6.28 14.47
N PHE A 516 6.59 6.34 15.08
CA PHE A 516 6.41 6.48 16.52
C PHE A 516 6.45 5.06 17.14
N PHE A 517 7.40 4.83 18.04
CA PHE A 517 7.44 3.62 18.85
C PHE A 517 6.70 3.89 20.14
N LEU A 518 5.65 3.14 20.36
CA LEU A 518 4.72 3.32 21.46
C LEU A 518 4.81 2.15 22.43
N THR A 519 4.45 2.41 23.68
CA THR A 519 4.33 1.41 24.73
C THR A 519 3.13 1.73 25.62
N VAL A 520 2.67 0.74 26.37
CA VAL A 520 1.74 0.95 27.47
C VAL A 520 2.52 0.99 28.77
N ASP A 521 2.38 2.07 29.51
CA ASP A 521 3.02 2.26 30.81
C ASP A 521 2.01 2.86 31.79
N LYS A 522 1.76 2.16 32.90
CA LYS A 522 0.83 2.59 33.95
C LYS A 522 -0.57 2.93 33.43
N GLY A 523 -1.04 2.13 32.49
CA GLY A 523 -2.36 2.29 31.91
C GLY A 523 -2.49 3.47 30.93
N ALA A 524 -1.39 3.97 30.39
CA ALA A 524 -1.39 5.02 29.36
C ALA A 524 -0.49 4.60 28.17
N ILE A 525 -0.92 4.95 26.95
CA ILE A 525 -0.08 4.86 25.76
C ILE A 525 0.87 6.06 25.76
N ARG A 526 2.16 5.80 25.56
CA ARG A 526 3.18 6.82 25.43
C ARG A 526 4.25 6.43 24.42
N GLU A 527 4.96 7.41 23.92
CA GLU A 527 6.12 7.19 23.07
C GLU A 527 7.30 6.61 23.89
N LEU A 528 8.05 5.68 23.32
CA LEU A 528 9.32 5.20 23.91
C LEU A 528 10.33 6.33 23.93
N THR A 529 11.01 6.48 25.05
CA THR A 529 12.09 7.46 25.22
C THR A 529 13.32 7.07 24.38
N PRO A 530 14.21 8.02 24.02
CA PRO A 530 15.45 7.71 23.33
C PRO A 530 16.31 6.66 24.05
N GLN A 531 16.30 6.65 25.39
CA GLN A 531 17.01 5.66 26.18
C GLN A 531 16.40 4.26 26.02
N GLU A 532 15.07 4.14 26.02
CA GLU A 532 14.37 2.86 25.81
C GLU A 532 14.55 2.34 24.38
N LEU A 533 14.67 3.24 23.40
CA LEU A 533 14.98 2.86 22.02
C LEU A 533 16.44 2.39 21.84
N ALA A 534 17.36 2.92 22.65
CA ALA A 534 18.77 2.56 22.62
C ALA A 534 19.10 1.36 23.53
N ALA A 535 18.22 1.00 24.47
CA ALA A 535 18.47 -0.07 25.43
C ALA A 535 18.60 -1.43 24.73
N PRO A 536 19.67 -2.21 25.02
CA PRO A 536 19.73 -3.60 24.58
C PRO A 536 18.58 -4.40 25.19
N GLY A 537 18.05 -5.38 24.46
CA GLY A 537 17.01 -6.25 24.97
C GLY A 537 17.45 -7.05 26.18
N ALA A 538 16.53 -7.31 27.10
CA ALA A 538 16.78 -8.10 28.32
C ALA A 538 17.17 -9.58 28.07
N GLY A 539 17.39 -9.99 26.82
CA GLY A 539 17.66 -11.35 26.38
C GLY A 539 19.10 -11.65 25.91
N GLY A 540 20.04 -10.72 26.04
CA GLY A 540 21.40 -10.89 25.55
C GLY A 540 22.43 -11.11 26.66
N SER A 541 22.44 -12.28 27.30
CA SER A 541 23.60 -12.80 28.03
C SER A 541 23.53 -14.33 28.08
#